data_dd83e1196f37a601af9fbdb974376435
#
_entry.id   dd83e1196f37a601af9fbdb974376435
#
_cell.length_a   1.000
_cell.length_b   1.000
_cell.length_c   1.000
_cell.angle_alpha   90.00
_cell.angle_beta   90.00
_cell.angle_gamma   90.00
#
_symmetry.space_group_name_H-M   'P 1'
#
loop_
_entity.id
_entity.type
_entity.pdbx_description
1 polymer ?
#
loop_
_entity_poly.entity_id
_entity_poly.type
_entity_poly.pdbx_seq_one_letter_code
_entity_poly.pdbx_strand_id
1 'polypeptide(L)'
;MKKAKIFGTLFVLISVIFGAINTHYLKSILPKIDIDSIDVSLRYMMYHGLGLLIISILPIKEKRYVINLFIIGTLLFSLSILILSFQSISNSNFGWLGPLTPIGGLLLISGWIILLYSFIREK
;
A
#
# COMPACT_ATOMS: atom_id res chain seq x y z
N MET A 1 -6.75 -18.09 -2.64
CA MET A 1 -5.45 -17.53 -2.33
C MET A 1 -4.66 -17.02 -3.53
N LYS A 2 -5.09 -17.37 -4.75
CA LYS A 2 -4.52 -16.80 -5.99
C LYS A 2 -4.53 -15.26 -5.99
N LYS A 3 -5.63 -14.63 -5.54
CA LYS A 3 -5.77 -13.16 -5.45
C LYS A 3 -4.67 -12.53 -4.58
N ALA A 4 -4.41 -13.07 -3.38
CA ALA A 4 -3.38 -12.55 -2.48
C ALA A 4 -1.98 -12.65 -3.09
N LYS A 5 -1.68 -13.75 -3.78
CA LYS A 5 -0.39 -13.95 -4.45
C LYS A 5 -0.19 -12.95 -5.59
N ILE A 6 -1.22 -12.75 -6.43
CA ILE A 6 -1.16 -11.81 -7.56
C ILE A 6 -0.97 -10.38 -7.05
N PHE A 7 -1.85 -9.88 -6.16
CA PHE A 7 -1.75 -8.52 -5.65
C PHE A 7 -0.50 -8.31 -4.80
N GLY A 8 -0.11 -9.32 -3.98
CA GLY A 8 1.11 -9.24 -3.21
C GLY A 8 2.35 -9.08 -4.08
N THR A 9 2.50 -9.93 -5.10
CA THR A 9 3.61 -9.84 -6.05
C THR A 9 3.57 -8.52 -6.85
N LEU A 10 2.40 -8.09 -7.28
CA LEU A 10 2.23 -6.83 -8.01
C LEU A 10 2.65 -5.62 -7.17
N PHE A 11 2.24 -5.55 -5.91
CA PHE A 11 2.62 -4.46 -5.00
C PHE A 11 4.13 -4.43 -4.76
N VAL A 12 4.75 -5.58 -4.53
CA VAL A 12 6.21 -5.68 -4.39
C VAL A 12 6.91 -5.22 -5.67
N LEU A 13 6.47 -5.69 -6.83
CA LEU A 13 7.06 -5.33 -8.12
C LEU A 13 6.96 -3.81 -8.38
N ILE A 14 5.78 -3.21 -8.18
CA ILE A 14 5.57 -1.77 -8.32
C ILE A 14 6.48 -1.00 -7.36
N SER A 15 6.56 -1.45 -6.09
CA SER A 15 7.40 -0.78 -5.09
C SER A 15 8.88 -0.78 -5.47
N VAL A 16 9.39 -1.87 -6.03
CA VAL A 16 10.79 -1.96 -6.47
C VAL A 16 11.04 -1.06 -7.68
N ILE A 17 10.18 -1.13 -8.69
CA ILE A 17 10.34 -0.34 -9.93
C ILE A 17 10.26 1.16 -9.62
N PHE A 18 9.19 1.59 -8.94
CA PHE A 18 9.00 3.01 -8.61
C PHE A 18 10.01 3.51 -7.57
N GLY A 19 10.47 2.66 -6.65
CA GLY A 19 11.55 3.00 -5.73
C GLY A 19 12.84 3.35 -6.44
N ALA A 20 13.22 2.59 -7.47
CA ALA A 20 14.37 2.89 -8.30
C ALA A 20 14.17 4.20 -9.08
N ILE A 21 13.01 4.41 -9.70
CA ILE A 21 12.67 5.63 -10.43
C ILE A 21 12.70 6.84 -9.48
N ASN A 22 12.13 6.72 -8.28
CA ASN A 22 12.08 7.80 -7.28
C ASN A 22 13.50 8.22 -6.88
N THR A 23 14.37 7.26 -6.62
CA THR A 23 15.73 7.53 -6.17
C THR A 23 16.61 8.16 -7.25
N HIS A 24 16.49 7.76 -8.51
CA HIS A 24 17.40 8.17 -9.58
C HIS A 24 16.85 9.29 -10.46
N TYR A 25 15.56 9.31 -10.72
CA TYR A 25 14.96 10.24 -11.70
C TYR A 25 14.08 11.30 -11.04
N LEU A 26 13.12 10.90 -10.17
CA LEU A 26 12.14 11.84 -9.62
C LEU A 26 12.77 12.90 -8.72
N LYS A 27 13.88 12.58 -8.06
CA LYS A 27 14.64 13.56 -7.23
C LYS A 27 15.08 14.80 -8.02
N SER A 28 15.22 14.71 -9.33
CA SER A 28 15.65 15.84 -10.17
C SER A 28 14.49 16.73 -10.60
N ILE A 29 13.23 16.28 -10.49
CA ILE A 29 12.05 16.96 -11.05
C ILE A 29 10.97 17.26 -10.02
N LEU A 30 10.95 16.58 -8.87
CA LEU A 30 9.96 16.77 -7.81
C LEU A 30 10.55 17.44 -6.58
N PRO A 31 9.75 18.26 -5.86
CA PRO A 31 10.11 18.76 -4.54
C PRO A 31 10.41 17.62 -3.55
N LYS A 32 11.29 17.90 -2.58
CA LYS A 32 11.67 16.90 -1.57
C LYS A 32 10.48 16.32 -0.82
N ILE A 33 9.48 17.13 -0.49
CA ILE A 33 8.28 16.68 0.21
C ILE A 33 7.49 15.63 -0.57
N ASP A 34 7.43 15.77 -1.90
CA ASP A 34 6.76 14.80 -2.77
C ASP A 34 7.59 13.51 -2.87
N ILE A 35 8.91 13.62 -2.96
CA ILE A 35 9.82 12.46 -2.94
C ILE A 35 9.65 11.66 -1.65
N ASP A 36 9.64 12.33 -0.50
CA ASP A 36 9.46 11.69 0.81
C ASP A 36 8.08 11.03 0.92
N SER A 37 7.04 11.66 0.37
CA SER A 37 5.68 11.09 0.31
C SER A 37 5.61 9.83 -0.56
N ILE A 38 6.28 9.85 -1.72
CA ILE A 38 6.39 8.68 -2.60
C ILE A 38 7.09 7.54 -1.87
N ASP A 39 8.19 7.81 -1.17
CA ASP A 39 8.90 6.79 -0.38
C ASP A 39 8.01 6.15 0.68
N VAL A 40 7.19 6.94 1.40
CA VAL A 40 6.20 6.41 2.35
C VAL A 40 5.20 5.51 1.63
N SER A 41 4.62 5.96 0.53
CA SER A 41 3.65 5.20 -0.25
C SER A 41 4.20 3.84 -0.69
N LEU A 42 5.40 3.84 -1.29
CA LEU A 42 6.04 2.62 -1.80
C LEU A 42 6.44 1.66 -0.67
N ARG A 43 6.86 2.19 0.47
CA ARG A 43 7.19 1.40 1.67
C ARG A 43 5.97 0.66 2.20
N TYR A 44 4.84 1.34 2.33
CA TYR A 44 3.58 0.71 2.77
C TYR A 44 3.06 -0.30 1.75
N MET A 45 3.19 0.00 0.45
CA MET A 45 2.85 -0.94 -0.62
C MET A 45 3.72 -2.21 -0.55
N MET A 46 5.02 -2.07 -0.30
CA MET A 46 5.94 -3.20 -0.11
C MET A 46 5.55 -4.04 1.10
N TYR A 47 5.33 -3.42 2.27
CA TYR A 47 4.99 -4.17 3.50
C TYR A 47 3.70 -4.98 3.35
N HIS A 48 2.66 -4.39 2.77
CA HIS A 48 1.40 -5.08 2.58
C HIS A 48 1.43 -6.07 1.42
N GLY A 49 2.26 -5.82 0.41
CA GLY A 49 2.57 -6.80 -0.64
C GLY A 49 3.17 -8.07 -0.08
N LEU A 50 4.23 -7.94 0.73
CA LEU A 50 4.85 -9.07 1.44
C LEU A 50 3.88 -9.71 2.44
N GLY A 51 3.11 -8.89 3.18
CA GLY A 51 2.07 -9.37 4.08
C GLY A 51 1.04 -10.24 3.38
N LEU A 52 0.57 -9.85 2.20
CA LEU A 52 -0.36 -10.64 1.38
C LEU A 52 0.24 -12.00 0.97
N LEU A 53 1.52 -12.04 0.58
CA LEU A 53 2.20 -13.27 0.22
C LEU A 53 2.29 -14.21 1.43
N ILE A 54 2.67 -13.70 2.60
CA ILE A 54 2.74 -14.48 3.85
C ILE A 54 1.36 -14.99 4.25
N ILE A 55 0.34 -14.13 4.29
CA ILE A 55 -1.03 -14.51 4.65
C ILE A 55 -1.59 -15.54 3.68
N SER A 56 -1.15 -15.53 2.42
CA SER A 56 -1.61 -16.50 1.42
C SER A 56 -1.33 -17.95 1.80
N ILE A 57 -0.30 -18.20 2.60
CA ILE A 57 0.14 -19.54 3.02
C ILE A 57 -0.28 -19.89 4.46
N LEU A 58 -0.64 -18.90 5.29
CA LEU A 58 -1.01 -19.14 6.68
C LEU A 58 -2.41 -19.77 6.81
N PRO A 59 -2.65 -20.69 7.76
CA PRO A 59 -3.94 -21.33 7.99
C PRO A 59 -4.86 -20.47 8.88
N ILE A 60 -5.21 -19.26 8.46
CA ILE A 60 -6.01 -18.30 9.22
C ILE A 60 -7.48 -18.36 8.78
N LYS A 61 -8.43 -18.40 9.73
CA LYS A 61 -9.88 -18.44 9.45
C LYS A 61 -10.38 -17.20 8.73
N GLU A 62 -9.97 -16.02 9.21
CA GLU A 62 -10.39 -14.70 8.71
C GLU A 62 -9.57 -14.23 7.49
N LYS A 63 -8.73 -15.10 6.94
CA LYS A 63 -7.82 -14.83 5.82
C LYS A 63 -8.44 -13.99 4.70
N ARG A 64 -9.67 -14.31 4.29
CA ARG A 64 -10.34 -13.62 3.18
C ARG A 64 -10.61 -12.15 3.48
N TYR A 65 -11.01 -11.83 4.70
CA TYR A 65 -11.26 -10.45 5.12
C TYR A 65 -9.96 -9.65 5.19
N VAL A 66 -8.93 -10.20 5.82
CA VAL A 66 -7.60 -9.56 5.92
C VAL A 66 -7.02 -9.28 4.54
N ILE A 67 -7.08 -10.24 3.61
CA ILE A 67 -6.60 -10.06 2.24
C ILE A 67 -7.34 -8.91 1.53
N ASN A 68 -8.66 -8.83 1.65
CA ASN A 68 -9.42 -7.76 1.03
C ASN A 68 -9.09 -6.40 1.64
N LEU A 69 -8.98 -6.31 2.97
CA LEU A 69 -8.60 -5.08 3.67
C LEU A 69 -7.20 -4.61 3.28
N PHE A 70 -6.24 -5.51 3.15
CA PHE A 70 -4.89 -5.18 2.72
C PHE A 70 -4.84 -4.73 1.26
N ILE A 71 -5.57 -5.39 0.36
CA ILE A 71 -5.61 -5.00 -1.07
C ILE A 71 -6.25 -3.62 -1.21
N ILE A 72 -7.47 -3.44 -0.70
CA ILE A 72 -8.22 -2.19 -0.84
C ILE A 72 -7.51 -1.07 -0.08
N GLY A 73 -7.08 -1.33 1.15
CA GLY A 73 -6.36 -0.36 1.98
C GLY A 73 -5.08 0.11 1.33
N THR A 74 -4.27 -0.80 0.77
CA THR A 74 -3.03 -0.43 0.07
C THR A 74 -3.31 0.37 -1.19
N LEU A 75 -4.32 -0.01 -1.98
CA LEU A 75 -4.71 0.76 -3.16
C LEU A 75 -5.15 2.18 -2.78
N LEU A 76 -6.05 2.33 -1.82
CA LEU A 76 -6.52 3.65 -1.39
C LEU A 76 -5.42 4.48 -0.73
N PHE A 77 -4.58 3.88 0.10
CA PHE A 77 -3.50 4.59 0.79
C PHE A 77 -2.36 4.96 -0.16
N SER A 78 -1.76 3.96 -0.80
CA SER A 78 -0.54 4.17 -1.58
C SER A 78 -0.79 4.85 -2.92
N LEU A 79 -1.86 4.48 -3.67
CA LEU A 79 -2.12 5.14 -4.94
C LEU A 79 -2.56 6.59 -4.78
N SER A 80 -3.34 6.92 -3.74
CA SER A 80 -3.72 8.31 -3.48
C SER A 80 -2.50 9.18 -3.20
N ILE A 81 -1.55 8.73 -2.39
CA ILE A 81 -0.31 9.43 -2.11
C ILE A 81 0.53 9.58 -3.39
N LEU A 82 0.69 8.49 -4.17
CA LEU A 82 1.44 8.55 -5.43
C LEU A 82 0.87 9.59 -6.38
N ILE A 83 -0.46 9.59 -6.61
CA ILE A 83 -1.09 10.54 -7.52
C ILE A 83 -0.97 11.98 -6.98
N LEU A 84 -1.19 12.19 -5.69
CA LEU A 84 -1.05 13.51 -5.04
C LEU A 84 0.38 14.06 -5.16
N SER A 85 1.39 13.21 -5.05
CA SER A 85 2.80 13.63 -5.17
C SER A 85 3.19 14.14 -6.56
N PHE A 86 2.43 13.81 -7.60
CA PHE A 86 2.64 14.34 -8.94
C PHE A 86 1.85 15.62 -9.22
N GLN A 87 1.02 16.08 -8.29
CA GLN A 87 0.23 17.30 -8.46
C GLN A 87 1.11 18.55 -8.63
N SER A 88 2.28 18.57 -7.99
CA SER A 88 3.22 19.71 -8.08
C SER A 88 3.77 19.99 -9.49
N ILE A 89 3.81 18.97 -10.35
CA ILE A 89 4.30 19.07 -11.73
C ILE A 89 3.20 18.89 -12.79
N SER A 90 1.99 18.46 -12.37
CA SER A 90 0.84 18.35 -13.24
C SER A 90 -0.05 19.58 -13.08
N ASN A 91 -0.62 20.10 -14.14
CA ASN A 91 -1.59 21.19 -14.08
C ASN A 91 -2.99 20.72 -13.61
N SER A 92 -3.06 19.57 -12.95
CA SER A 92 -4.31 18.94 -12.51
C SER A 92 -4.46 19.04 -11.00
N ASN A 93 -5.68 19.25 -10.52
CA ASN A 93 -5.99 19.24 -9.09
C ASN A 93 -6.53 17.86 -8.66
N PHE A 94 -5.75 17.14 -7.87
CA PHE A 94 -6.10 15.83 -7.32
C PHE A 94 -6.49 15.89 -5.82
N GLY A 95 -6.76 17.08 -5.27
CA GLY A 95 -7.07 17.28 -3.85
C GLY A 95 -8.22 16.42 -3.33
N TRP A 96 -9.16 16.01 -4.20
CA TRP A 96 -10.25 15.10 -3.86
C TRP A 96 -9.78 13.69 -3.44
N LEU A 97 -8.54 13.31 -3.76
CA LEU A 97 -7.92 12.05 -3.31
C LEU A 97 -7.44 12.11 -1.85
N GLY A 98 -7.27 13.31 -1.28
CA GLY A 98 -6.76 13.49 0.08
C GLY A 98 -7.49 12.64 1.13
N PRO A 99 -8.83 12.64 1.17
CA PRO A 99 -9.59 11.82 2.12
C PRO A 99 -9.43 10.31 1.94
N LEU A 100 -9.02 9.83 0.76
CA LEU A 100 -8.84 8.39 0.50
C LEU A 100 -7.63 7.82 1.25
N THR A 101 -6.59 8.62 1.45
CA THR A 101 -5.39 8.20 2.18
C THR A 101 -5.70 7.75 3.61
N PRO A 102 -6.36 8.55 4.48
CA PRO A 102 -6.71 8.11 5.83
C PRO A 102 -7.71 6.95 5.84
N ILE A 103 -8.64 6.88 4.89
CA ILE A 103 -9.56 5.74 4.76
C ILE A 103 -8.75 4.46 4.46
N GLY A 104 -7.82 4.53 3.51
CA GLY A 104 -6.92 3.42 3.21
C GLY A 104 -6.13 2.97 4.44
N GLY A 105 -5.56 3.93 5.19
CA GLY A 105 -4.83 3.65 6.43
C GLY A 105 -5.69 2.94 7.49
N LEU A 106 -6.93 3.37 7.69
CA LEU A 106 -7.86 2.71 8.62
C LEU A 106 -8.18 1.27 8.20
N LEU A 107 -8.32 0.99 6.90
CA LEU A 107 -8.53 -0.37 6.41
C LEU A 107 -7.30 -1.25 6.67
N LEU A 108 -6.09 -0.72 6.50
CA LEU A 108 -4.86 -1.45 6.80
C LEU A 108 -4.75 -1.77 8.29
N ILE A 109 -5.02 -0.79 9.17
CA ILE A 109 -5.04 -0.97 10.63
C ILE A 109 -6.06 -2.06 11.00
N SER A 110 -7.27 -1.99 10.45
CA SER A 110 -8.32 -2.98 10.69
C SER A 110 -7.88 -4.39 10.30
N GLY A 111 -7.21 -4.52 9.16
CA GLY A 111 -6.64 -5.81 8.71
C GLY A 111 -5.62 -6.37 9.69
N TRP A 112 -4.71 -5.54 10.22
CA TRP A 112 -3.72 -5.95 11.21
C TRP A 112 -4.35 -6.32 12.56
N ILE A 113 -5.40 -5.60 13.01
CA ILE A 113 -6.14 -5.92 14.23
C ILE A 113 -6.81 -7.29 14.10
N ILE A 114 -7.47 -7.58 12.97
CA ILE A 114 -8.11 -8.88 12.73
C ILE A 114 -7.06 -9.99 12.72
N LEU A 115 -5.92 -9.75 12.09
CA LEU A 115 -4.83 -10.72 12.03
C LEU A 115 -4.26 -11.02 13.43
N LEU A 116 -4.01 -9.97 14.21
CA LEU A 116 -3.57 -10.13 15.61
C LEU A 116 -4.58 -10.93 16.43
N TYR A 117 -5.86 -10.60 16.31
CA TYR A 117 -6.92 -11.32 17.01
C TYR A 117 -7.00 -12.80 16.62
N SER A 118 -6.80 -13.10 15.32
CA SER A 118 -6.75 -14.48 14.83
C SER A 118 -5.64 -15.28 15.49
N PHE A 119 -4.43 -14.69 15.60
CA PHE A 119 -3.29 -15.37 16.24
C PHE A 119 -3.47 -15.56 17.74
N ILE A 120 -4.06 -14.59 18.45
CA ILE A 120 -4.35 -14.74 19.90
C ILE A 120 -5.33 -15.87 20.15
N ARG A 121 -6.25 -16.16 19.21
CA ARG A 121 -7.24 -17.22 19.31
C ARG A 121 -6.79 -18.58 18.77
N GLU A 122 -5.66 -18.63 18.12
CA GLU A 122 -5.10 -19.87 17.63
C GLU A 122 -4.68 -20.75 18.85
N LYS A 123 -5.35 -21.93 18.99
CA LYS A 123 -5.09 -22.90 20.06
C LYS A 123 -4.20 -24.02 19.53
#